data_5c2b942af0bb55c868eaa19eb49d4940
#
_entry.id   5c2b942af0bb55c868eaa19eb49d4940
#
_cell.length_a   1.000
_cell.length_b   1.000
_cell.length_c   1.000
_cell.angle_alpha   90.00
_cell.angle_beta   90.00
_cell.angle_gamma   90.00
#
_symmetry.space_group_name_H-M   'P 1'
#
loop_
_entity.id
_entity.type
_entity.pdbx_description
1 polymer ?
#
loop_
_entity_poly.entity_id
_entity_poly.type
_entity_poly.pdbx_seq_one_letter_code
_entity_poly.pdbx_strand_id
1 'polypeptide(L)'
;MGLDSLDEFLKKFYTDRGKDKTLIDLHLHTNYSDGFISGKSLLHYLEDKNYLIAVTDHNAIGGNILLRKLGINVIPGIELGCCDGFELLVYFASEDDMVYFYKGYVEPNKNKIRMAKTTKDIEYYLRALKNFKCYKSIPHIAGVAQKNFIKNKDYIYNVIGRVDAIEIHNHALPNSRNLIAEDIQKKYNLGITFGSDSHFMDEVKNFYNYINEIYINEIKEKKSIAEDYFQKVKLLGGLGQKHLVYGLKGLEK
;
A
#
# COMPACT_ATOMS: atom_id res chain seq x y z
N MET A 1 6.35 -20.14 -9.63
CA MET A 1 4.93 -20.56 -9.56
C MET A 1 4.16 -19.29 -9.30
N GLY A 2 3.40 -18.83 -10.28
CA GLY A 2 2.49 -17.69 -10.07
C GLY A 2 1.45 -18.07 -9.02
N LEU A 3 1.00 -17.11 -8.22
CA LEU A 3 -0.22 -17.27 -7.44
C LEU A 3 -1.35 -17.44 -8.46
N ASP A 4 -2.15 -18.50 -8.33
CA ASP A 4 -3.13 -18.88 -9.34
C ASP A 4 -4.16 -17.79 -9.61
N SER A 5 -4.48 -16.98 -8.62
CA SER A 5 -5.13 -15.68 -8.75
C SER A 5 -4.94 -14.84 -7.48
N LEU A 6 -5.06 -13.52 -7.59
CA LEU A 6 -5.11 -12.64 -6.43
C LEU A 6 -6.26 -13.05 -5.50
N ASP A 7 -7.39 -13.43 -6.06
CA ASP A 7 -8.58 -13.85 -5.31
C ASP A 7 -8.33 -15.06 -4.42
N GLU A 8 -7.65 -16.09 -4.91
CA GLU A 8 -7.28 -17.26 -4.09
C GLU A 8 -6.28 -16.89 -2.98
N PHE A 9 -5.34 -16.01 -3.30
CA PHE A 9 -4.40 -15.52 -2.32
C PHE A 9 -5.08 -14.74 -1.20
N LEU A 10 -6.06 -13.88 -1.53
CA LEU A 10 -6.74 -13.01 -0.58
C LEU A 10 -7.78 -13.73 0.27
N LYS A 11 -8.45 -14.77 -0.26
CA LYS A 11 -9.53 -15.50 0.44
C LYS A 11 -9.14 -15.95 1.86
N LYS A 12 -7.91 -16.39 2.09
CA LYS A 12 -7.44 -16.87 3.39
C LYS A 12 -7.28 -15.77 4.45
N PHE A 13 -7.21 -14.51 4.03
CA PHE A 13 -7.07 -13.35 4.92
C PHE A 13 -8.39 -12.62 5.17
N TYR A 14 -9.44 -12.96 4.40
CA TYR A 14 -10.73 -12.34 4.57
C TYR A 14 -11.36 -12.74 5.90
N THR A 15 -11.83 -11.73 6.63
CA THR A 15 -12.54 -11.92 7.90
C THR A 15 -14.01 -11.64 7.70
N ASP A 16 -14.82 -12.72 7.71
CA ASP A 16 -16.28 -12.64 7.64
C ASP A 16 -16.88 -12.69 9.04
N ARG A 17 -17.62 -11.66 9.41
CA ARG A 17 -18.35 -11.53 10.68
C ARG A 17 -19.86 -11.38 10.47
N GLY A 18 -20.36 -11.77 9.31
CA GLY A 18 -21.77 -11.68 8.95
C GLY A 18 -22.29 -10.24 8.81
N LYS A 19 -21.45 -9.29 8.45
CA LYS A 19 -21.81 -7.89 8.21
C LYS A 19 -22.00 -7.63 6.71
N ASP A 20 -22.90 -6.72 6.37
CA ASP A 20 -23.18 -6.39 4.96
C ASP A 20 -22.05 -5.62 4.28
N LYS A 21 -21.18 -4.97 5.07
CA LYS A 21 -20.13 -4.08 4.58
C LYS A 21 -18.75 -4.60 4.97
N THR A 22 -17.80 -4.53 4.05
CA THR A 22 -16.44 -4.98 4.24
C THR A 22 -15.45 -3.83 4.01
N LEU A 23 -14.50 -3.65 4.93
CA LEU A 23 -13.34 -2.82 4.69
C LEU A 23 -12.34 -3.64 3.88
N ILE A 24 -12.04 -3.20 2.66
CA ILE A 24 -10.96 -3.76 1.85
C ILE A 24 -9.92 -2.66 1.65
N ASP A 25 -8.75 -2.85 2.24
CA ASP A 25 -7.67 -1.87 2.19
C ASP A 25 -6.32 -2.59 2.09
N LEU A 26 -5.71 -2.53 0.91
CA LEU A 26 -4.47 -3.23 0.63
C LEU A 26 -3.23 -2.34 0.77
N HIS A 27 -3.41 -1.08 1.23
CA HIS A 27 -2.31 -0.13 1.38
C HIS A 27 -2.59 0.82 2.54
N LEU A 28 -2.04 0.53 3.71
CA LEU A 28 -2.12 1.42 4.87
C LEU A 28 -0.85 1.36 5.74
N HIS A 29 -0.57 2.46 6.44
CA HIS A 29 0.63 2.64 7.25
C HIS A 29 0.31 2.77 8.72
N THR A 30 1.15 2.15 9.56
CA THR A 30 1.05 2.24 11.01
C THR A 30 2.17 3.11 11.60
N ASN A 31 2.15 3.24 12.92
CA ASN A 31 3.21 3.94 13.65
C ASN A 31 4.57 3.19 13.67
N TYR A 32 4.69 2.07 12.95
CA TYR A 32 5.96 1.39 12.70
C TYR A 32 6.72 1.95 11.50
N SER A 33 6.06 2.81 10.70
CA SER A 33 6.70 3.63 9.68
C SER A 33 6.37 5.10 9.89
N ASP A 34 5.74 5.75 8.96
CA ASP A 34 5.38 7.17 8.98
C ASP A 34 3.91 7.44 9.32
N GLY A 35 3.12 6.38 9.50
CA GLY A 35 1.74 6.50 9.95
C GLY A 35 1.61 6.83 11.44
N PHE A 36 0.41 7.25 11.82
CA PHE A 36 -0.01 7.48 13.22
C PHE A 36 -1.08 6.49 13.67
N ILE A 37 -1.33 5.46 12.88
CA ILE A 37 -2.30 4.41 13.20
C ILE A 37 -1.66 3.43 14.18
N SER A 38 -2.20 3.37 15.40
CA SER A 38 -1.75 2.38 16.38
C SER A 38 -2.48 1.05 16.18
N GLY A 39 -1.82 -0.06 16.56
CA GLY A 39 -2.48 -1.38 16.52
C GLY A 39 -3.76 -1.45 17.36
N LYS A 40 -3.81 -0.73 18.48
CA LYS A 40 -5.01 -0.68 19.35
C LYS A 40 -6.16 0.10 18.68
N SER A 41 -5.88 1.23 18.03
CA SER A 41 -6.91 2.01 17.35
C SER A 41 -7.50 1.25 16.16
N LEU A 42 -6.65 0.54 15.41
CA LEU A 42 -7.11 -0.28 14.31
C LEU A 42 -7.90 -1.50 14.79
N LEU A 43 -7.44 -2.20 15.84
CA LEU A 43 -8.19 -3.30 16.46
C LEU A 43 -9.61 -2.86 16.85
N HIS A 44 -9.71 -1.78 17.63
CA HIS A 44 -11.02 -1.25 18.06
C HIS A 44 -11.93 -0.89 16.87
N TYR A 45 -11.34 -0.32 15.81
CA TYR A 45 -12.11 0.04 14.61
C TYR A 45 -12.62 -1.17 13.83
N LEU A 46 -11.91 -2.31 13.87
CA LEU A 46 -12.22 -3.52 13.12
C LEU A 46 -13.12 -4.50 13.87
N GLU A 47 -13.37 -4.30 15.17
CA GLU A 47 -14.09 -5.25 16.03
C GLU A 47 -15.46 -5.68 15.49
N ASP A 48 -16.17 -4.75 14.86
CA ASP A 48 -17.53 -4.93 14.34
C ASP A 48 -17.62 -5.00 12.81
N LYS A 49 -16.50 -5.16 12.10
CA LYS A 49 -16.46 -5.09 10.64
C LYS A 49 -15.97 -6.40 10.01
N ASN A 50 -16.49 -6.69 8.82
CA ASN A 50 -15.77 -7.56 7.89
C ASN A 50 -14.56 -6.78 7.35
N TYR A 51 -13.44 -7.44 7.16
CA TYR A 51 -12.28 -6.78 6.60
C TYR A 51 -11.35 -7.71 5.82
N LEU A 52 -10.67 -7.11 4.88
CA LEU A 52 -9.51 -7.66 4.19
C LEU A 52 -8.48 -6.53 4.10
N ILE A 53 -7.46 -6.57 4.94
CA ILE A 53 -6.48 -5.48 5.05
C ILE A 53 -5.05 -5.97 4.92
N ALA A 54 -4.20 -5.16 4.31
CA ALA A 54 -2.76 -5.30 4.34
C ALA A 54 -2.14 -4.08 5.02
N VAL A 55 -1.24 -4.34 5.97
CA VAL A 55 -0.38 -3.29 6.52
C VAL A 55 0.92 -3.29 5.72
N THR A 56 1.24 -2.15 5.14
CA THR A 56 2.34 -2.00 4.20
C THR A 56 3.28 -0.88 4.65
N ASP A 57 3.70 -0.93 5.91
CA ASP A 57 4.65 0.03 6.47
C ASP A 57 5.91 0.16 5.61
N HIS A 58 6.41 1.40 5.42
CA HIS A 58 7.63 1.67 4.66
C HIS A 58 8.84 0.95 5.27
N ASN A 59 9.37 -0.03 4.52
CA ASN A 59 10.57 -0.79 4.89
C ASN A 59 10.54 -1.33 6.34
N ALA A 60 9.34 -1.67 6.84
CA ALA A 60 9.11 -2.18 8.19
C ALA A 60 7.99 -3.21 8.19
N ILE A 61 8.04 -4.16 9.15
CA ILE A 61 7.02 -5.21 9.32
C ILE A 61 6.46 -5.26 10.74
N GLY A 62 6.90 -4.34 11.59
CA GLY A 62 6.49 -4.33 13.01
C GLY A 62 4.99 -4.17 13.22
N GLY A 63 4.33 -3.37 12.38
CA GLY A 63 2.88 -3.22 12.36
C GLY A 63 2.16 -4.52 12.09
N ASN A 64 2.56 -5.25 11.05
CA ASN A 64 2.03 -6.59 10.75
C ASN A 64 2.15 -7.55 11.94
N ILE A 65 3.36 -7.66 12.51
CA ILE A 65 3.63 -8.57 13.63
C ILE A 65 2.77 -8.20 14.85
N LEU A 66 2.66 -6.90 15.17
CA LEU A 66 1.85 -6.45 16.30
C LEU A 66 0.38 -6.78 16.09
N LEU A 67 -0.19 -6.47 14.92
CA LEU A 67 -1.61 -6.67 14.63
C LEU A 67 -1.99 -8.14 14.68
N ARG A 68 -1.15 -9.02 14.13
CA ARG A 68 -1.36 -10.47 14.23
C ARG A 68 -1.29 -10.98 15.66
N LYS A 69 -0.38 -10.47 16.50
CA LYS A 69 -0.34 -10.75 17.95
C LYS A 69 -1.61 -10.29 18.67
N LEU A 70 -2.24 -9.24 18.19
CA LEU A 70 -3.54 -8.75 18.70
C LEU A 70 -4.74 -9.54 18.15
N GLY A 71 -4.50 -10.56 17.31
CA GLY A 71 -5.56 -11.40 16.74
C GLY A 71 -6.22 -10.82 15.48
N ILE A 72 -5.64 -9.79 14.88
CA ILE A 72 -6.13 -9.25 13.61
C ILE A 72 -5.52 -10.05 12.45
N ASN A 73 -6.37 -10.59 11.60
CA ASN A 73 -5.95 -11.34 10.42
C ASN A 73 -5.56 -10.37 9.29
N VAL A 74 -4.31 -9.91 9.29
CA VAL A 74 -3.77 -9.03 8.24
C VAL A 74 -3.00 -9.82 7.18
N ILE A 75 -3.05 -9.35 5.94
CA ILE A 75 -2.18 -9.82 4.87
C ILE A 75 -0.76 -9.38 5.22
N PRO A 76 0.21 -10.30 5.30
CA PRO A 76 1.60 -9.94 5.52
C PRO A 76 2.12 -9.08 4.37
N GLY A 77 2.39 -7.80 4.60
CA GLY A 77 2.74 -6.85 3.55
C GLY A 77 3.85 -5.88 3.95
N ILE A 78 4.43 -5.25 2.96
CA ILE A 78 5.44 -4.20 3.11
C ILE A 78 5.40 -3.27 1.91
N GLU A 79 5.60 -1.98 2.11
CA GLU A 79 5.94 -1.06 1.04
C GLU A 79 7.45 -0.85 1.00
N LEU A 80 8.08 -1.35 -0.07
CA LEU A 80 9.51 -1.20 -0.29
C LEU A 80 9.80 0.13 -0.96
N GLY A 81 10.52 1.00 -0.28
CA GLY A 81 11.07 2.20 -0.89
C GLY A 81 12.51 1.98 -1.33
N CYS A 82 12.77 2.13 -2.63
CA CYS A 82 14.06 1.89 -3.24
C CYS A 82 14.91 3.16 -3.37
N CYS A 83 16.25 3.02 -3.44
CA CYS A 83 17.14 4.17 -3.56
C CYS A 83 16.98 4.92 -4.88
N ASP A 84 16.57 4.23 -5.93
CA ASP A 84 16.30 4.78 -7.27
C ASP A 84 14.95 5.50 -7.39
N GLY A 85 14.15 5.49 -6.31
CA GLY A 85 12.88 6.22 -6.22
C GLY A 85 11.65 5.40 -6.59
N PHE A 86 11.78 4.09 -6.83
CA PHE A 86 10.65 3.17 -6.89
C PHE A 86 10.08 2.90 -5.51
N GLU A 87 8.76 2.68 -5.47
CA GLU A 87 8.04 2.07 -4.36
C GLU A 87 7.31 0.84 -4.88
N LEU A 88 7.27 -0.22 -4.07
CA LEU A 88 6.69 -1.52 -4.44
C LEU A 88 5.95 -2.11 -3.25
N LEU A 89 4.66 -2.36 -3.40
CA LEU A 89 3.89 -3.15 -2.46
C LEU A 89 4.18 -4.63 -2.68
N VAL A 90 4.51 -5.32 -1.60
CA VAL A 90 4.74 -6.76 -1.62
C VAL A 90 3.86 -7.42 -0.57
N TYR A 91 3.04 -8.37 -1.01
CA TYR A 91 2.16 -9.18 -0.16
C TYR A 91 2.67 -10.61 -0.15
N PHE A 92 2.96 -11.13 1.04
CA PHE A 92 3.53 -12.47 1.20
C PHE A 92 2.46 -13.51 1.49
N ALA A 93 2.69 -14.73 1.02
CA ALA A 93 1.79 -15.85 1.27
C ALA A 93 1.78 -16.28 2.73
N SER A 94 2.81 -15.94 3.50
CA SER A 94 2.94 -16.24 4.93
C SER A 94 3.72 -15.15 5.67
N GLU A 95 3.51 -15.08 6.99
CA GLU A 95 4.30 -14.22 7.87
C GLU A 95 5.78 -14.63 7.88
N ASP A 96 6.07 -15.93 7.84
CA ASP A 96 7.44 -16.43 7.85
C ASP A 96 8.22 -15.97 6.62
N ASP A 97 7.60 -16.02 5.42
CA ASP A 97 8.20 -15.50 4.19
C ASP A 97 8.48 -14.00 4.29
N MET A 98 7.52 -13.22 4.83
CA MET A 98 7.69 -11.80 5.06
C MET A 98 8.85 -11.50 6.01
N VAL A 99 8.90 -12.21 7.15
CA VAL A 99 9.96 -12.03 8.16
C VAL A 99 11.32 -12.43 7.60
N TYR A 100 11.39 -13.54 6.88
CA TYR A 100 12.63 -14.00 6.27
C TYR A 100 13.14 -13.02 5.20
N PHE A 101 12.24 -12.53 4.34
CA PHE A 101 12.57 -11.52 3.36
C PHE A 101 13.04 -10.21 4.02
N TYR A 102 12.31 -9.74 5.02
CA TYR A 102 12.66 -8.52 5.74
C TYR A 102 14.05 -8.60 6.35
N LYS A 103 14.32 -9.63 7.13
CA LYS A 103 15.61 -9.81 7.82
C LYS A 103 16.79 -9.99 6.86
N GLY A 104 16.59 -10.71 5.77
CA GLY A 104 17.66 -11.00 4.81
C GLY A 104 17.93 -9.88 3.81
N TYR A 105 16.90 -9.11 3.43
CA TYR A 105 17.02 -8.21 2.29
C TYR A 105 16.68 -6.76 2.60
N VAL A 106 15.77 -6.48 3.53
CA VAL A 106 15.32 -5.11 3.83
C VAL A 106 16.08 -4.52 5.00
N GLU A 107 16.06 -5.17 6.14
CA GLU A 107 16.65 -4.66 7.39
C GLU A 107 18.14 -4.27 7.25
N PRO A 108 19.01 -5.11 6.64
CA PRO A 108 20.41 -4.75 6.45
C PRO A 108 20.64 -3.57 5.48
N ASN A 109 19.64 -3.27 4.69
CA ASN A 109 19.70 -2.25 3.64
C ASN A 109 18.84 -1.01 3.94
N LYS A 110 18.30 -0.87 5.15
CA LYS A 110 17.55 0.35 5.55
C LYS A 110 18.43 1.58 5.46
N ASN A 111 17.86 2.65 4.93
CA ASN A 111 18.52 3.94 4.97
C ASN A 111 18.44 4.51 6.39
N LYS A 112 19.58 4.93 6.95
CA LYS A 112 19.66 5.44 8.34
C LYS A 112 18.97 6.80 8.54
N ILE A 113 18.75 7.56 7.44
CA ILE A 113 18.20 8.92 7.49
C ILE A 113 16.78 8.95 6.93
N ARG A 114 16.49 8.16 5.90
CA ARG A 114 15.20 8.17 5.18
C ARG A 114 14.46 6.86 5.39
N MET A 115 13.47 6.88 6.27
CA MET A 115 12.68 5.68 6.63
C MET A 115 12.01 5.05 5.39
N ALA A 116 11.44 5.85 4.50
CA ALA A 116 10.77 5.37 3.29
C ALA A 116 11.74 4.87 2.21
N LYS A 117 13.05 4.81 2.48
CA LYS A 117 14.02 4.36 1.48
C LYS A 117 14.99 3.36 2.04
N THR A 118 15.40 2.46 1.16
CA THR A 118 16.54 1.57 1.39
C THR A 118 17.75 2.04 0.58
N THR A 119 18.88 1.36 0.73
CA THR A 119 20.11 1.61 -0.03
C THR A 119 20.17 0.82 -1.35
N LYS A 120 19.15 -0.01 -1.62
CA LYS A 120 19.07 -0.86 -2.82
C LYS A 120 18.01 -0.34 -3.78
N ASP A 121 18.23 -0.61 -5.06
CA ASP A 121 17.33 -0.30 -6.15
C ASP A 121 16.22 -1.35 -6.32
N ILE A 122 15.26 -1.06 -7.18
CA ILE A 122 14.15 -1.98 -7.48
C ILE A 122 14.64 -3.30 -8.07
N GLU A 123 15.72 -3.29 -8.85
CA GLU A 123 16.30 -4.48 -9.48
C GLU A 123 16.78 -5.51 -8.45
N TYR A 124 17.40 -5.03 -7.39
CA TYR A 124 17.83 -5.87 -6.27
C TYR A 124 16.64 -6.60 -5.65
N TYR A 125 15.56 -5.86 -5.34
CA TYR A 125 14.38 -6.44 -4.69
C TYR A 125 13.61 -7.38 -5.62
N LEU A 126 13.44 -7.04 -6.88
CA LEU A 126 12.77 -7.92 -7.85
C LEU A 126 13.52 -9.24 -8.06
N ARG A 127 14.86 -9.22 -7.98
CA ARG A 127 15.65 -10.45 -8.02
C ARG A 127 15.47 -11.29 -6.74
N ALA A 128 15.51 -10.66 -5.58
CA ALA A 128 15.33 -11.34 -4.29
C ALA A 128 13.94 -11.99 -4.18
N LEU A 129 12.90 -11.27 -4.59
CA LEU A 129 11.49 -11.70 -4.50
C LEU A 129 11.15 -12.90 -5.38
N LYS A 130 11.99 -13.26 -6.36
CA LYS A 130 11.78 -14.49 -7.17
C LYS A 130 11.77 -15.79 -6.34
N ASN A 131 12.38 -15.77 -5.17
CA ASN A 131 12.49 -16.92 -4.28
C ASN A 131 11.36 -17.02 -3.25
N PHE A 132 10.39 -16.09 -3.30
CA PHE A 132 9.30 -15.99 -2.33
C PHE A 132 7.93 -16.15 -3.02
N LYS A 133 7.00 -16.78 -2.32
CA LYS A 133 5.58 -16.75 -2.72
C LYS A 133 4.99 -15.41 -2.30
N CYS A 134 4.99 -14.47 -3.22
CA CYS A 134 4.49 -13.12 -2.98
C CYS A 134 3.77 -12.57 -4.21
N TYR A 135 2.93 -11.57 -3.96
CA TYR A 135 2.24 -10.77 -4.98
C TYR A 135 2.80 -9.36 -4.93
N LYS A 136 3.18 -8.81 -6.08
CA LYS A 136 3.86 -7.52 -6.21
C LYS A 136 2.96 -6.53 -6.95
N SER A 137 2.72 -5.37 -6.37
CA SER A 137 1.97 -4.29 -7.00
C SER A 137 2.76 -2.99 -6.99
N ILE A 138 2.69 -2.23 -8.08
CA ILE A 138 3.23 -0.87 -8.10
C ILE A 138 2.20 0.06 -7.48
N PRO A 139 2.47 0.68 -6.30
CA PRO A 139 1.56 1.61 -5.67
C PRO A 139 1.53 2.94 -6.41
N HIS A 140 0.41 3.66 -6.32
CA HIS A 140 0.27 5.06 -6.78
C HIS A 140 1.16 5.42 -8.00
N ILE A 141 1.14 4.58 -9.05
CA ILE A 141 2.08 4.66 -10.18
C ILE A 141 2.15 6.05 -10.82
N ALA A 142 1.05 6.78 -10.85
CA ALA A 142 0.98 8.16 -11.35
C ALA A 142 1.16 9.22 -10.25
N GLY A 143 1.47 8.80 -9.02
CA GLY A 143 1.71 9.69 -7.88
C GLY A 143 3.06 10.38 -7.94
N VAL A 144 3.18 11.51 -7.24
CA VAL A 144 4.45 12.24 -7.13
C VAL A 144 5.50 11.48 -6.32
N ALA A 145 5.08 10.57 -5.44
CA ALA A 145 5.97 9.71 -4.66
C ALA A 145 6.68 8.67 -5.54
N GLN A 146 6.02 8.20 -6.61
CA GLN A 146 6.66 7.37 -7.64
C GLN A 146 7.53 8.23 -8.56
N LYS A 147 8.65 8.67 -8.06
CA LYS A 147 9.56 9.62 -8.76
C LYS A 147 9.95 9.15 -10.16
N ASN A 148 10.04 7.85 -10.36
CA ASN A 148 10.42 7.30 -11.65
C ASN A 148 9.33 7.41 -12.71
N PHE A 149 8.05 7.42 -12.34
CA PHE A 149 6.99 7.69 -13.30
C PHE A 149 7.09 9.11 -13.88
N ILE A 150 7.41 10.10 -13.03
CA ILE A 150 7.48 11.50 -13.45
C ILE A 150 8.80 11.81 -14.20
N LYS A 151 9.93 11.32 -13.67
CA LYS A 151 11.27 11.68 -14.14
C LYS A 151 11.82 10.70 -15.17
N ASN A 152 11.43 9.44 -15.15
CA ASN A 152 11.98 8.39 -16.00
C ASN A 152 10.91 7.35 -16.36
N LYS A 153 9.93 7.76 -17.18
CA LYS A 153 8.82 6.92 -17.62
C LYS A 153 9.26 5.61 -18.28
N ASP A 154 10.31 5.65 -19.08
CA ASP A 154 10.78 4.47 -19.81
C ASP A 154 11.30 3.39 -18.85
N TYR A 155 11.94 3.82 -17.77
CA TYR A 155 12.45 2.88 -16.78
C TYR A 155 11.34 2.17 -16.00
N ILE A 156 10.24 2.86 -15.66
CA ILE A 156 9.10 2.22 -14.99
C ILE A 156 8.47 1.15 -15.87
N TYR A 157 8.43 1.35 -17.20
CA TYR A 157 7.92 0.36 -18.12
C TYR A 157 8.78 -0.91 -18.20
N ASN A 158 10.07 -0.83 -17.90
CA ASN A 158 10.94 -2.01 -17.77
C ASN A 158 10.61 -2.85 -16.51
N VAL A 159 10.02 -2.24 -15.48
CA VAL A 159 9.61 -2.91 -14.24
C VAL A 159 8.24 -3.56 -14.37
N ILE A 160 7.32 -2.94 -15.10
CA ILE A 160 5.92 -3.37 -15.25
C ILE A 160 5.78 -4.85 -15.64
N GLY A 161 6.62 -5.36 -16.52
CA GLY A 161 6.59 -6.78 -16.94
C GLY A 161 7.03 -7.79 -15.87
N ARG A 162 7.39 -7.33 -14.67
CA ARG A 162 7.92 -8.16 -13.58
C ARG A 162 7.15 -8.04 -12.27
N VAL A 163 6.07 -7.30 -12.30
CA VAL A 163 5.11 -7.18 -11.20
C VAL A 163 3.81 -7.87 -11.59
N ASP A 164 2.99 -8.16 -10.60
CA ASP A 164 1.75 -8.90 -10.78
C ASP A 164 0.55 -7.96 -10.95
N ALA A 165 0.66 -6.73 -10.40
CA ALA A 165 -0.44 -5.76 -10.40
C ALA A 165 0.04 -4.31 -10.43
N ILE A 166 -0.92 -3.41 -10.61
CA ILE A 166 -0.83 -1.98 -10.37
C ILE A 166 -1.95 -1.57 -9.41
N GLU A 167 -1.65 -0.68 -8.49
CA GLU A 167 -2.64 -0.02 -7.66
C GLU A 167 -3.41 0.99 -8.52
N ILE A 168 -4.62 0.60 -8.94
CA ILE A 168 -5.46 1.43 -9.82
C ILE A 168 -6.23 2.50 -9.05
N HIS A 169 -6.43 2.31 -7.74
CA HIS A 169 -7.04 3.30 -6.88
C HIS A 169 -6.23 3.44 -5.60
N ASN A 170 -5.64 4.61 -5.44
CA ASN A 170 -5.06 5.08 -4.20
C ASN A 170 -5.89 6.26 -3.70
N HIS A 171 -6.49 6.13 -2.51
CA HIS A 171 -7.45 7.13 -2.01
C HIS A 171 -6.78 8.44 -1.60
N ALA A 172 -5.48 8.45 -1.37
CA ALA A 172 -4.71 9.67 -1.12
C ALA A 172 -4.44 10.48 -2.40
N LEU A 173 -4.69 9.90 -3.59
CA LEU A 173 -4.48 10.57 -4.87
C LEU A 173 -5.75 11.19 -5.44
N PRO A 174 -5.63 12.29 -6.22
CA PRO A 174 -6.71 12.77 -7.05
C PRO A 174 -7.17 11.71 -8.05
N ASN A 175 -8.47 11.69 -8.36
CA ASN A 175 -9.06 10.70 -9.29
C ASN A 175 -8.39 10.72 -10.69
N SER A 176 -7.97 11.87 -11.17
CA SER A 176 -7.23 11.99 -12.45
C SER A 176 -5.94 11.18 -12.48
N ARG A 177 -5.31 10.92 -11.33
CA ARG A 177 -4.11 10.07 -11.22
C ARG A 177 -4.48 8.59 -11.21
N ASN A 178 -5.57 8.23 -10.55
CA ASN A 178 -6.09 6.88 -10.55
C ASN A 178 -6.51 6.45 -11.97
N LEU A 179 -7.14 7.33 -12.75
CA LEU A 179 -7.47 7.06 -14.15
C LEU A 179 -6.22 6.75 -15.00
N ILE A 180 -5.10 7.44 -14.79
CA ILE A 180 -3.84 7.11 -15.47
C ILE A 180 -3.37 5.71 -15.08
N ALA A 181 -3.49 5.35 -13.80
CA ALA A 181 -3.11 4.01 -13.33
C ALA A 181 -3.98 2.91 -13.96
N GLU A 182 -5.30 3.15 -14.08
CA GLU A 182 -6.22 2.25 -14.78
C GLU A 182 -5.85 2.06 -16.25
N ASP A 183 -5.51 3.13 -16.96
CA ASP A 183 -5.12 3.07 -18.37
C ASP A 183 -3.83 2.26 -18.55
N ILE A 184 -2.85 2.43 -17.66
CA ILE A 184 -1.61 1.65 -17.68
C ILE A 184 -1.93 0.19 -17.38
N GLN A 185 -2.75 -0.10 -16.37
CA GLN A 185 -3.14 -1.47 -16.01
C GLN A 185 -3.79 -2.19 -17.19
N LYS A 186 -4.76 -1.54 -17.86
CA LYS A 186 -5.44 -2.10 -19.04
C LYS A 186 -4.46 -2.35 -20.17
N LYS A 187 -3.56 -1.41 -20.45
CA LYS A 187 -2.55 -1.50 -21.52
C LYS A 187 -1.62 -2.70 -21.35
N TYR A 188 -1.24 -3.01 -20.11
CA TYR A 188 -0.30 -4.10 -19.81
C TYR A 188 -0.97 -5.37 -19.31
N ASN A 189 -2.31 -5.39 -19.21
CA ASN A 189 -3.13 -6.52 -18.77
C ASN A 189 -2.62 -7.10 -17.43
N LEU A 190 -2.39 -6.23 -16.45
CA LEU A 190 -1.92 -6.60 -15.11
C LEU A 190 -3.10 -6.82 -14.16
N GLY A 191 -2.84 -7.51 -13.05
CA GLY A 191 -3.75 -7.53 -11.91
C GLY A 191 -3.99 -6.14 -11.33
N ILE A 192 -4.95 -6.03 -10.42
CA ILE A 192 -5.31 -4.78 -9.76
C ILE A 192 -5.13 -4.89 -8.26
N THR A 193 -4.70 -3.80 -7.64
CA THR A 193 -4.83 -3.55 -6.20
C THR A 193 -5.45 -2.18 -5.99
N PHE A 194 -5.89 -1.92 -4.78
CA PHE A 194 -6.40 -0.62 -4.34
C PHE A 194 -6.20 -0.48 -2.84
N GLY A 195 -6.06 0.74 -2.37
CA GLY A 195 -5.84 1.02 -0.96
C GLY A 195 -6.08 2.48 -0.60
N SER A 196 -6.08 2.72 0.70
CA SER A 196 -6.24 4.07 1.22
C SER A 196 -4.95 4.88 1.20
N ASP A 197 -3.81 4.22 1.31
CA ASP A 197 -2.51 4.84 1.63
C ASP A 197 -2.63 5.70 2.91
N SER A 198 -3.43 5.20 3.86
CA SER A 198 -3.79 5.91 5.09
C SER A 198 -2.62 5.97 6.05
N HIS A 199 -2.42 7.15 6.63
CA HIS A 199 -1.47 7.42 7.71
C HIS A 199 -2.16 7.79 9.00
N PHE A 200 -3.46 8.10 8.96
CA PHE A 200 -4.30 8.46 10.10
C PHE A 200 -5.60 7.65 10.10
N MET A 201 -6.16 7.38 11.28
CA MET A 201 -7.42 6.62 11.41
C MET A 201 -8.60 7.25 10.67
N ASP A 202 -8.65 8.57 10.57
CA ASP A 202 -9.74 9.24 9.85
C ASP A 202 -9.65 9.02 8.33
N GLU A 203 -8.46 8.79 7.78
CA GLU A 203 -8.30 8.41 6.38
C GLU A 203 -8.81 6.99 6.13
N VAL A 204 -8.55 6.05 7.04
CA VAL A 204 -9.13 4.68 7.00
C VAL A 204 -10.65 4.72 7.01
N LYS A 205 -11.24 5.54 7.90
CA LYS A 205 -12.69 5.70 8.00
C LYS A 205 -13.30 6.29 6.72
N ASN A 206 -12.65 7.31 6.17
CA ASN A 206 -13.07 7.94 4.92
C ASN A 206 -13.02 6.96 3.76
N PHE A 207 -11.97 6.16 3.67
CA PHE A 207 -11.83 5.13 2.65
C PHE A 207 -12.89 4.03 2.79
N TYR A 208 -13.15 3.57 4.01
CA TYR A 208 -14.23 2.61 4.29
C TYR A 208 -15.60 3.13 3.82
N ASN A 209 -15.92 4.38 4.09
CA ASN A 209 -17.16 4.99 3.62
C ASN A 209 -17.22 5.06 2.09
N TYR A 210 -16.12 5.48 1.45
CA TYR A 210 -16.01 5.53 0.00
C TYR A 210 -16.21 4.15 -0.65
N ILE A 211 -15.55 3.10 -0.15
CA ILE A 211 -15.69 1.73 -0.66
C ILE A 211 -17.14 1.26 -0.51
N ASN A 212 -17.78 1.52 0.62
CA ASN A 212 -19.17 1.12 0.83
C ASN A 212 -20.16 1.88 -0.07
N GLU A 213 -19.92 3.15 -0.36
CA GLU A 213 -20.72 3.92 -1.31
C GLU A 213 -20.64 3.35 -2.73
N ILE A 214 -19.46 2.94 -3.16
CA ILE A 214 -19.29 2.25 -4.46
C ILE A 214 -20.08 0.94 -4.50
N TYR A 215 -20.01 0.13 -3.46
CA TYR A 215 -20.75 -1.14 -3.39
C TYR A 215 -22.26 -0.94 -3.35
N ILE A 216 -22.76 0.09 -2.68
CA ILE A 216 -24.21 0.34 -2.54
C ILE A 216 -24.80 0.91 -3.84
N ASN A 217 -24.06 1.70 -4.60
CA ASN A 217 -24.66 2.49 -5.67
C ASN A 217 -24.47 1.91 -7.08
N GLU A 218 -23.60 0.89 -7.30
CA GLU A 218 -23.23 0.43 -8.65
C GLU A 218 -23.04 1.58 -9.67
N ILE A 219 -23.03 2.82 -9.16
CA ILE A 219 -23.02 4.04 -9.95
C ILE A 219 -21.58 4.52 -9.98
N LYS A 220 -20.97 4.43 -11.14
CA LYS A 220 -19.76 5.18 -11.48
C LYS A 220 -20.08 6.68 -11.56
N GLU A 221 -20.41 7.30 -10.46
CA GLU A 221 -20.46 8.76 -10.45
C GLU A 221 -19.03 9.28 -10.58
N LYS A 222 -18.79 10.01 -11.65
CA LYS A 222 -17.58 10.82 -11.80
C LYS A 222 -17.52 11.74 -10.59
N LYS A 223 -16.49 11.66 -9.78
CA LYS A 223 -16.22 12.64 -8.72
C LYS A 223 -16.34 14.05 -9.32
N SER A 224 -17.03 14.93 -8.63
CA SER A 224 -17.16 16.32 -9.07
C SER A 224 -15.77 16.98 -9.15
N ILE A 225 -15.63 18.01 -9.99
CA ILE A 225 -14.41 18.81 -10.09
C ILE A 225 -13.97 19.34 -8.71
N ALA A 226 -14.95 19.66 -7.84
CA ALA A 226 -14.70 20.13 -6.48
C ALA A 226 -14.05 19.05 -5.61
N GLU A 227 -14.47 17.78 -5.72
CA GLU A 227 -13.89 16.66 -4.98
C GLU A 227 -12.47 16.33 -5.44
N ASP A 228 -12.23 16.38 -6.76
CA ASP A 228 -10.87 16.22 -7.30
C ASP A 228 -9.95 17.36 -6.84
N TYR A 229 -10.44 18.59 -6.79
CA TYR A 229 -9.68 19.73 -6.24
C TYR A 229 -9.39 19.55 -4.74
N PHE A 230 -10.40 19.14 -3.97
CA PHE A 230 -10.24 18.91 -2.53
C PHE A 230 -9.23 17.80 -2.22
N GLN A 231 -9.25 16.72 -2.99
CA GLN A 231 -8.25 15.65 -2.87
C GLN A 231 -6.83 16.12 -3.26
N LYS A 232 -6.70 16.98 -4.27
CA LYS A 232 -5.40 17.59 -4.62
C LYS A 232 -4.84 18.43 -3.46
N VAL A 233 -5.70 19.24 -2.83
CA VAL A 233 -5.31 20.05 -1.66
C VAL A 233 -4.90 19.14 -0.48
N LYS A 234 -5.69 18.09 -0.21
CA LYS A 234 -5.38 17.10 0.84
C LYS A 234 -4.06 16.38 0.56
N LEU A 235 -3.79 16.00 -0.70
CA LEU A 235 -2.52 15.40 -1.09
C LEU A 235 -1.33 16.33 -0.81
N LEU A 236 -1.44 17.61 -1.15
CA LEU A 236 -0.38 18.60 -0.89
C LEU A 236 -0.16 18.80 0.60
N GLY A 237 -1.22 18.88 1.38
CA GLY A 237 -1.17 18.94 2.84
C GLY A 237 -0.57 17.68 3.47
N GLY A 238 -0.97 16.49 2.99
CA GLY A 238 -0.44 15.21 3.43
C GLY A 238 1.04 15.04 3.12
N LEU A 239 1.49 15.48 1.94
CA LEU A 239 2.93 15.47 1.59
C LEU A 239 3.75 16.37 2.51
N GLY A 240 3.24 17.54 2.86
CA GLY A 240 3.88 18.45 3.82
C GLY A 240 4.00 17.81 5.22
N GLN A 241 2.93 17.18 5.70
CA GLN A 241 2.93 16.46 6.99
C GLN A 241 3.86 15.25 6.97
N LYS A 242 3.86 14.46 5.91
CA LYS A 242 4.79 13.31 5.75
C LYS A 242 6.24 13.78 5.83
N HIS A 243 6.61 14.86 5.14
CA HIS A 243 7.98 15.41 5.20
C HIS A 243 8.35 15.90 6.61
N LEU A 244 7.43 16.52 7.32
CA LEU A 244 7.66 16.96 8.70
C LEU A 244 7.89 15.76 9.63
N VAL A 245 7.06 14.70 9.49
CA VAL A 245 7.18 13.47 10.30
C VAL A 245 8.49 12.74 10.02
N TYR A 246 8.91 12.66 8.75
CA TYR A 246 10.23 12.11 8.41
C TYR A 246 11.37 12.87 9.06
N GLY A 247 11.30 14.20 9.09
CA GLY A 247 12.27 15.04 9.76
C GLY A 247 12.31 14.77 11.26
N LEU A 248 11.16 14.73 11.92
CA LEU A 248 11.05 14.53 13.38
C LEU A 248 11.47 13.11 13.80
N LYS A 249 10.97 12.05 13.11
CA LYS A 249 11.34 10.65 13.42
C LYS A 249 12.82 10.33 13.09
N GLY A 250 13.45 11.09 12.21
CA GLY A 250 14.88 10.99 11.92
C GLY A 250 15.78 11.59 13.02
N LEU A 251 15.23 12.48 13.87
CA LEU A 251 15.94 13.11 14.99
C LEU A 251 15.85 12.29 16.28
N GLU A 252 14.92 11.32 16.38
CA GLU A 252 14.74 10.46 17.57
C GLU A 252 15.58 9.18 17.54
N LYS A 253 16.50 9.05 16.60
CA LYS A 253 17.45 7.95 16.44
C LYS A 253 18.89 8.48 16.46
#